data_25baac43aa6a68850555d128c7772669
#
_entry.id   25baac43aa6a68850555d128c7772669
#
_cell.length_a   1.000
_cell.length_b   1.000
_cell.length_c   1.000
_cell.angle_alpha   90.00
_cell.angle_beta   90.00
_cell.angle_gamma   90.00
#
_symmetry.space_group_name_H-M   'P 1'
#
loop_
_entity.id
_entity.type
_entity.pdbx_description
1 polymer ?
#
loop_
_entity_poly.entity_id
_entity_poly.type
_entity_poly.pdbx_seq_one_letter_code
_entity_poly.pdbx_strand_id
1 'polypeptide(L)'
;MAATVFYLDEIPPVGAVAVLDGPEGRHAATVRRIRVGEPVTLSDGAGLLAESEVVATGRDRLDLKVLDRVVAPPVSPAVTVVQALPKSDRSELAVELMTEAGADAIAPWQAARCVANWEAKARKGVDKWRAAARTAARQSRRAYIPEVADLHRTADVAELVRKTVADNGIAIALHESATARFAELAFPQTAPIVLIVGPEGGLDDSELDALTAAGATVALLGPTVLRTSTAAAVALGALGALTPRW
;
A
#
# COMPACT_ATOMS: atom_id res chain seq x y z
N MET A 1 -23.25 9.71 -6.54
CA MET A 1 -21.77 9.79 -6.46
C MET A 1 -21.33 8.99 -5.25
N ALA A 2 -20.26 8.21 -5.32
CA ALA A 2 -19.76 7.48 -4.15
C ALA A 2 -19.30 8.49 -3.09
N ALA A 3 -19.68 8.25 -1.82
CA ALA A 3 -19.34 9.14 -0.71
C ALA A 3 -17.81 9.31 -0.55
N THR A 4 -17.39 10.47 -0.09
CA THR A 4 -15.98 10.75 0.19
C THR A 4 -15.58 10.02 1.47
N VAL A 5 -14.42 9.36 1.46
CA VAL A 5 -13.89 8.65 2.64
C VAL A 5 -12.97 9.60 3.43
N PHE A 6 -13.12 9.60 4.74
CA PHE A 6 -12.22 10.25 5.70
C PHE A 6 -11.79 9.26 6.78
N TYR A 7 -10.56 9.39 7.25
CA TYR A 7 -10.05 8.50 8.29
C TYR A 7 -10.24 9.07 9.68
N LEU A 8 -10.79 8.23 10.58
CA LEU A 8 -10.99 8.52 11.99
C LEU A 8 -10.59 7.28 12.79
N ASP A 9 -9.59 7.40 13.66
CA ASP A 9 -9.00 6.27 14.37
C ASP A 9 -10.01 5.52 15.27
N GLU A 10 -10.99 6.24 15.85
CA GLU A 10 -12.06 5.65 16.65
C GLU A 10 -13.43 6.08 16.12
N ILE A 11 -14.12 5.14 15.48
CA ILE A 11 -15.48 5.36 14.97
C ILE A 11 -16.50 4.92 16.03
N PRO A 12 -17.36 5.82 16.54
CA PRO A 12 -18.34 5.49 17.56
C PRO A 12 -19.45 4.56 17.00
N PRO A 13 -20.27 3.93 17.89
CA PRO A 13 -21.36 3.05 17.48
C PRO A 13 -22.44 3.78 16.66
N VAL A 14 -23.27 2.99 15.96
CA VAL A 14 -24.43 3.48 15.22
C VAL A 14 -25.35 4.33 16.11
N GLY A 15 -25.80 5.46 15.60
CA GLY A 15 -26.64 6.44 16.29
C GLY A 15 -25.85 7.50 17.06
N ALA A 16 -24.58 7.28 17.37
CA ALA A 16 -23.71 8.26 18.01
C ALA A 16 -23.13 9.27 17.02
N VAL A 17 -22.55 10.34 17.54
CA VAL A 17 -21.91 11.40 16.77
C VAL A 17 -20.40 11.23 16.78
N ALA A 18 -19.81 11.07 15.61
CA ALA A 18 -18.37 11.12 15.37
C ALA A 18 -17.94 12.58 15.16
N VAL A 19 -16.76 12.92 15.64
CA VAL A 19 -16.15 14.23 15.44
C VAL A 19 -14.96 14.09 14.51
N LEU A 20 -15.03 14.72 13.36
CA LEU A 20 -13.94 14.78 12.40
C LEU A 20 -13.30 16.16 12.50
N ASP A 21 -12.12 16.23 13.08
CA ASP A 21 -11.35 17.47 13.30
C ASP A 21 -9.91 17.31 12.80
N GLY A 22 -9.00 18.19 13.22
CA GLY A 22 -7.61 18.17 12.81
C GLY A 22 -7.42 18.26 11.28
N PRO A 23 -6.43 17.55 10.71
CA PRO A 23 -6.17 17.56 9.27
C PRO A 23 -7.34 17.03 8.43
N GLU A 24 -8.02 15.98 8.89
CA GLU A 24 -9.17 15.39 8.21
C GLU A 24 -10.39 16.34 8.25
N GLY A 25 -10.69 16.94 9.41
CA GLY A 25 -11.75 17.93 9.56
C GLY A 25 -11.51 19.16 8.70
N ARG A 26 -10.28 19.68 8.68
CA ARG A 26 -9.89 20.78 7.79
C ARG A 26 -10.07 20.42 6.32
N HIS A 27 -9.66 19.22 5.91
CA HIS A 27 -9.84 18.77 4.53
C HIS A 27 -11.33 18.69 4.17
N ALA A 28 -12.16 18.14 5.06
CA ALA A 28 -13.59 17.99 4.85
C ALA A 28 -14.32 19.32 4.84
N ALA A 29 -14.19 20.13 5.89
CA ALA A 29 -14.95 21.34 6.08
C ALA A 29 -14.43 22.51 5.21
N THR A 30 -13.10 22.72 5.18
CA THR A 30 -12.50 23.91 4.55
C THR A 30 -12.13 23.68 3.10
N VAL A 31 -11.53 22.55 2.74
CA VAL A 31 -11.08 22.24 1.37
C VAL A 31 -12.24 21.70 0.53
N ARG A 32 -12.88 20.64 1.00
CA ARG A 32 -14.02 19.99 0.31
C ARG A 32 -15.34 20.74 0.48
N ARG A 33 -15.47 21.55 1.54
CA ARG A 33 -16.65 22.37 1.86
C ARG A 33 -17.92 21.54 1.98
N ILE A 34 -17.81 20.38 2.63
CA ILE A 34 -18.93 19.48 2.88
C ILE A 34 -19.93 20.18 3.81
N ARG A 35 -21.22 19.98 3.55
CA ARG A 35 -22.34 20.68 4.20
C ARG A 35 -23.16 19.73 5.06
N VAL A 36 -23.95 20.29 5.96
CA VAL A 36 -24.95 19.55 6.74
C VAL A 36 -25.91 18.82 5.80
N GLY A 37 -26.22 17.56 6.12
CA GLY A 37 -27.06 16.64 5.34
C GLY A 37 -26.30 15.87 4.25
N GLU A 38 -25.01 16.15 4.01
CA GLU A 38 -24.25 15.39 3.02
C GLU A 38 -23.76 14.06 3.61
N PRO A 39 -23.76 12.96 2.80
CA PRO A 39 -23.25 11.67 3.22
C PRO A 39 -21.71 11.65 3.20
N VAL A 40 -21.13 11.03 4.21
CA VAL A 40 -19.69 10.83 4.37
C VAL A 40 -19.43 9.42 4.85
N THR A 41 -18.42 8.75 4.28
CA THR A 41 -17.94 7.47 4.79
C THR A 41 -16.74 7.71 5.71
N LEU A 42 -16.81 7.24 6.95
CA LEU A 42 -15.68 7.18 7.86
C LEU A 42 -15.00 5.81 7.72
N SER A 43 -13.67 5.79 7.86
CA SER A 43 -12.88 4.56 7.92
C SER A 43 -11.86 4.66 9.05
N ASP A 44 -11.60 3.55 9.76
CA ASP A 44 -10.49 3.45 10.70
C ASP A 44 -9.15 3.14 10.01
N GLY A 45 -9.20 2.83 8.72
CA GLY A 45 -8.04 2.40 7.95
C GLY A 45 -7.61 0.96 8.21
N ALA A 46 -8.36 0.23 9.03
CA ALA A 46 -8.15 -1.17 9.40
C ALA A 46 -9.34 -2.08 9.01
N GLY A 47 -10.21 -1.57 8.13
CA GLY A 47 -11.32 -2.32 7.54
C GLY A 47 -12.69 -1.90 8.04
N LEU A 48 -12.82 -1.17 9.14
CA LEU A 48 -14.11 -0.66 9.58
C LEU A 48 -14.50 0.55 8.73
N LEU A 49 -15.67 0.47 8.13
CA LEU A 49 -16.32 1.57 7.41
C LEU A 49 -17.62 1.96 8.12
N ALA A 50 -17.92 3.24 8.16
CA ALA A 50 -19.18 3.73 8.68
C ALA A 50 -19.81 4.74 7.72
N GLU A 51 -21.05 4.45 7.31
CA GLU A 51 -21.88 5.42 6.62
C GLU A 51 -22.36 6.47 7.64
N SER A 52 -22.18 7.72 7.31
CA SER A 52 -22.46 8.82 8.22
C SER A 52 -23.07 10.00 7.47
N GLU A 53 -23.82 10.84 8.19
CA GLU A 53 -24.38 12.10 7.68
C GLU A 53 -23.88 13.26 8.51
N VAL A 54 -23.52 14.35 7.86
CA VAL A 54 -23.09 15.59 8.53
C VAL A 54 -24.26 16.22 9.25
N VAL A 55 -24.19 16.33 10.56
CA VAL A 55 -25.23 16.98 11.39
C VAL A 55 -24.84 18.38 11.84
N ALA A 56 -23.55 18.71 11.88
CA ALA A 56 -23.08 20.07 12.12
C ALA A 56 -21.75 20.33 11.43
N THR A 57 -21.48 21.60 11.09
CA THR A 57 -20.23 22.05 10.49
C THR A 57 -19.64 23.18 11.32
N GLY A 58 -18.32 23.14 11.53
CA GLY A 58 -17.55 24.18 12.19
C GLY A 58 -16.29 24.55 11.42
N ARG A 59 -15.50 25.45 11.98
CA ARG A 59 -14.18 25.75 11.38
C ARG A 59 -13.30 24.51 11.53
N ASP A 60 -12.86 23.95 10.40
CA ASP A 60 -11.99 22.76 10.34
C ASP A 60 -12.56 21.53 11.10
N ARG A 61 -13.91 21.42 11.19
CA ARG A 61 -14.60 20.37 11.93
C ARG A 61 -15.93 20.00 11.28
N LEU A 62 -16.25 18.70 11.28
CA LEU A 62 -17.59 18.18 11.00
C LEU A 62 -18.03 17.30 12.17
N ASP A 63 -19.31 17.39 12.55
CA ASP A 63 -19.96 16.43 13.43
C ASP A 63 -20.83 15.52 12.54
N LEU A 64 -20.65 14.21 12.68
CA LEU A 64 -21.16 13.18 11.79
C LEU A 64 -21.98 12.16 12.58
N LYS A 65 -23.27 12.03 12.27
CA LYS A 65 -24.09 10.95 12.85
C LYS A 65 -23.79 9.65 12.12
N VAL A 66 -23.32 8.65 12.86
CA VAL A 66 -23.08 7.30 12.31
C VAL A 66 -24.42 6.61 12.07
N LEU A 67 -24.67 6.21 10.81
CA LEU A 67 -25.91 5.57 10.36
C LEU A 67 -25.78 4.06 10.28
N ASP A 68 -24.64 3.57 9.80
CA ASP A 68 -24.33 2.15 9.67
C ASP A 68 -22.82 1.89 9.83
N ARG A 69 -22.46 0.64 10.17
CA ARG A 69 -21.06 0.20 10.33
C ARG A 69 -20.89 -1.17 9.70
N VAL A 70 -19.89 -1.31 8.86
CA VAL A 70 -19.53 -2.58 8.20
C VAL A 70 -18.03 -2.83 8.29
N VAL A 71 -17.63 -4.06 8.52
CA VAL A 71 -16.23 -4.47 8.42
C VAL A 71 -16.02 -5.04 7.02
N ALA A 72 -15.23 -4.34 6.20
CA ALA A 72 -14.83 -4.83 4.89
C ALA A 72 -13.92 -6.06 5.06
N PRO A 73 -14.12 -7.15 4.32
CA PRO A 73 -13.20 -8.27 4.35
C PRO A 73 -11.82 -7.83 3.81
N PRO A 74 -10.71 -8.34 4.37
CA PRO A 74 -9.40 -8.13 3.79
C PRO A 74 -9.33 -8.75 2.39
N VAL A 75 -8.59 -8.09 1.49
CA VAL A 75 -8.39 -8.61 0.14
C VAL A 75 -7.46 -9.82 0.18
N SER A 76 -7.79 -10.86 -0.57
CA SER A 76 -7.00 -12.11 -0.63
C SER A 76 -6.72 -12.48 -2.09
N PRO A 77 -5.50 -12.99 -2.38
CA PRO A 77 -4.33 -13.12 -1.52
C PRO A 77 -3.77 -11.75 -1.09
N ALA A 78 -3.22 -11.66 0.12
CA ALA A 78 -2.54 -10.44 0.58
C ALA A 78 -1.23 -10.22 -0.19
N VAL A 79 -0.93 -8.97 -0.58
CA VAL A 79 0.27 -8.63 -1.34
C VAL A 79 1.13 -7.64 -0.57
N THR A 80 2.35 -8.06 -0.24
CA THR A 80 3.41 -7.18 0.28
C THR A 80 4.33 -6.75 -0.86
N VAL A 81 4.57 -5.45 -1.00
CA VAL A 81 5.55 -4.92 -1.94
C VAL A 81 6.83 -4.57 -1.19
N VAL A 82 7.92 -5.28 -1.48
CA VAL A 82 9.28 -4.88 -1.12
C VAL A 82 9.77 -3.90 -2.17
N GLN A 83 9.86 -2.63 -1.80
CA GLN A 83 10.21 -1.56 -2.71
C GLN A 83 11.61 -1.03 -2.40
N ALA A 84 12.57 -1.29 -3.27
CA ALA A 84 13.87 -0.62 -3.19
C ALA A 84 13.68 0.89 -3.23
N LEU A 85 14.45 1.63 -2.43
CA LEU A 85 14.31 3.07 -2.29
C LEU A 85 14.49 3.78 -3.65
N PRO A 86 13.44 4.35 -4.26
CA PRO A 86 13.56 5.10 -5.49
C PRO A 86 14.31 6.40 -5.28
N LYS A 87 14.75 7.04 -6.35
CA LYS A 87 15.27 8.42 -6.29
C LYS A 87 14.27 9.33 -5.58
N SER A 88 14.76 10.30 -4.82
CA SER A 88 13.99 11.12 -3.89
C SER A 88 12.77 11.83 -4.49
N ASP A 89 12.84 12.25 -5.76
CA ASP A 89 11.73 12.87 -6.50
C ASP A 89 10.59 11.91 -6.87
N ARG A 90 10.82 10.59 -6.77
CA ARG A 90 9.84 9.55 -7.10
C ARG A 90 9.46 8.66 -5.93
N SER A 91 10.02 8.93 -4.77
CA SER A 91 9.87 8.08 -3.59
C SER A 91 8.40 8.00 -3.11
N GLU A 92 7.78 9.14 -2.92
CA GLU A 92 6.38 9.23 -2.48
C GLU A 92 5.41 8.81 -3.60
N LEU A 93 5.71 9.16 -4.85
CA LEU A 93 4.93 8.70 -6.02
C LEU A 93 4.87 7.16 -6.12
N ALA A 94 5.97 6.46 -5.82
CA ALA A 94 5.97 4.99 -5.83
C ALA A 94 4.97 4.44 -4.80
N VAL A 95 4.93 5.03 -3.59
CA VAL A 95 3.99 4.64 -2.54
C VAL A 95 2.54 4.94 -2.94
N GLU A 96 2.30 6.11 -3.53
CA GLU A 96 0.96 6.49 -4.03
C GLU A 96 0.47 5.45 -5.05
N LEU A 97 1.25 5.20 -6.10
CA LEU A 97 0.87 4.29 -7.18
C LEU A 97 0.63 2.84 -6.69
N MET A 98 1.50 2.29 -5.82
CA MET A 98 1.31 0.94 -5.30
C MET A 98 0.15 0.84 -4.30
N THR A 99 -0.13 1.91 -3.56
CA THR A 99 -1.31 1.98 -2.69
C THR A 99 -2.59 2.00 -3.50
N GLU A 100 -2.68 2.84 -4.53
CA GLU A 100 -3.84 2.92 -5.42
C GLU A 100 -4.06 1.60 -6.18
N ALA A 101 -2.97 0.93 -6.59
CA ALA A 101 -3.02 -0.36 -7.26
C ALA A 101 -3.32 -1.54 -6.33
N GLY A 102 -3.42 -1.33 -5.01
CA GLY A 102 -3.92 -2.33 -4.06
C GLY A 102 -2.86 -3.08 -3.25
N ALA A 103 -1.66 -2.56 -3.04
CA ALA A 103 -0.72 -3.14 -2.06
C ALA A 103 -1.35 -3.19 -0.66
N ASP A 104 -1.15 -4.28 0.07
CA ASP A 104 -1.66 -4.43 1.44
C ASP A 104 -0.58 -4.11 2.48
N ALA A 105 0.68 -4.32 2.14
CA ALA A 105 1.83 -3.88 2.91
C ALA A 105 2.96 -3.41 2.00
N ILE A 106 3.81 -2.51 2.51
CA ILE A 106 4.95 -1.93 1.81
C ILE A 106 6.17 -2.05 2.71
N ALA A 107 7.23 -2.71 2.24
CA ALA A 107 8.50 -2.83 2.93
C ALA A 107 9.57 -1.99 2.19
N PRO A 108 9.96 -0.82 2.74
CA PRO A 108 11.06 -0.05 2.19
C PRO A 108 12.36 -0.87 2.25
N TRP A 109 13.10 -0.92 1.15
CA TRP A 109 14.34 -1.70 1.08
C TRP A 109 15.55 -0.85 0.65
N GLN A 110 16.60 -0.84 1.47
CA GLN A 110 17.89 -0.28 1.14
C GLN A 110 18.69 -1.33 0.36
N ALA A 111 18.44 -1.43 -0.95
CA ALA A 111 19.21 -2.30 -1.84
C ALA A 111 20.60 -1.70 -2.14
N ALA A 112 21.54 -2.55 -2.54
CA ALA A 112 22.95 -2.19 -2.75
C ALA A 112 23.13 -1.04 -3.77
N ARG A 113 22.35 -1.06 -4.85
CA ARG A 113 22.41 -0.06 -5.94
C ARG A 113 21.39 1.07 -5.81
N CYS A 114 20.78 1.25 -4.62
CA CYS A 114 19.94 2.42 -4.36
C CYS A 114 20.78 3.70 -4.39
N VAL A 115 20.33 4.70 -5.16
CA VAL A 115 20.90 6.06 -5.12
C VAL A 115 20.49 6.76 -3.84
N ALA A 116 19.25 6.56 -3.39
CA ALA A 116 18.75 7.07 -2.12
C ALA A 116 19.31 6.23 -0.97
N ASN A 117 19.75 6.92 0.10
CA ASN A 117 20.22 6.28 1.33
C ASN A 117 19.49 6.89 2.53
N TRP A 118 18.82 6.01 3.31
CA TRP A 118 18.06 6.44 4.47
C TRP A 118 18.74 6.12 5.81
N GLU A 119 19.85 5.41 5.87
CA GLU A 119 20.46 4.87 7.11
C GLU A 119 20.30 5.78 8.32
N ALA A 120 20.84 7.01 8.27
CA ALA A 120 20.74 7.97 9.36
C ALA A 120 19.35 8.65 9.50
N LYS A 121 18.46 8.50 8.52
CA LYS A 121 17.16 9.16 8.42
C LYS A 121 16.01 8.17 8.15
N ALA A 122 16.22 6.88 8.42
CA ALA A 122 15.28 5.82 8.11
C ALA A 122 13.88 6.13 8.65
N ARG A 123 13.76 6.48 9.93
CA ARG A 123 12.48 6.83 10.56
C ARG A 123 11.75 7.94 9.80
N LYS A 124 12.44 9.03 9.46
CA LYS A 124 11.84 10.14 8.70
C LYS A 124 11.38 9.71 7.30
N GLY A 125 12.13 8.83 6.64
CA GLY A 125 11.76 8.27 5.35
C GLY A 125 10.50 7.41 5.45
N VAL A 126 10.47 6.51 6.41
CA VAL A 126 9.32 5.63 6.70
C VAL A 126 8.08 6.44 7.06
N ASP A 127 8.20 7.46 7.93
CA ASP A 127 7.07 8.32 8.31
C ASP A 127 6.48 9.08 7.10
N LYS A 128 7.32 9.50 6.15
CA LYS A 128 6.84 10.08 4.88
C LYS A 128 6.08 9.07 4.03
N TRP A 129 6.55 7.82 3.95
CA TRP A 129 5.86 6.77 3.22
C TRP A 129 4.52 6.40 3.87
N ARG A 130 4.46 6.34 5.21
CA ARG A 130 3.20 6.15 5.95
C ARG A 130 2.19 7.26 5.64
N ALA A 131 2.65 8.52 5.62
CA ALA A 131 1.79 9.66 5.27
C ALA A 131 1.31 9.61 3.81
N ALA A 132 2.17 9.25 2.85
CA ALA A 132 1.83 9.08 1.44
C ALA A 132 0.81 7.95 1.26
N ALA A 133 1.04 6.78 1.89
CA ALA A 133 0.13 5.64 1.86
C ALA A 133 -1.26 6.00 2.41
N ARG A 134 -1.33 6.68 3.56
CA ARG A 134 -2.61 7.15 4.14
C ARG A 134 -3.34 8.11 3.18
N THR A 135 -2.61 9.03 2.55
CA THR A 135 -3.19 10.00 1.61
C THR A 135 -3.71 9.31 0.34
N ALA A 136 -2.93 8.39 -0.25
CA ALA A 136 -3.32 7.63 -1.42
C ALA A 136 -4.49 6.68 -1.14
N ALA A 137 -4.50 6.01 0.02
CA ALA A 137 -5.59 5.13 0.45
C ALA A 137 -6.92 5.92 0.59
N ARG A 138 -6.88 7.15 1.13
CA ARG A 138 -8.06 8.03 1.17
C ARG A 138 -8.56 8.39 -0.22
N GLN A 139 -7.67 8.76 -1.13
CA GLN A 139 -8.04 9.13 -2.51
C GLN A 139 -8.62 7.95 -3.29
N SER A 140 -8.07 6.77 -3.10
CA SER A 140 -8.56 5.52 -3.70
C SER A 140 -9.69 4.85 -2.91
N ARG A 141 -10.16 5.48 -1.82
CA ARG A 141 -11.29 5.04 -0.96
C ARG A 141 -11.10 3.64 -0.39
N ARG A 142 -9.88 3.30 -0.04
CA ARG A 142 -9.56 2.00 0.56
C ARG A 142 -10.07 1.92 2.00
N ALA A 143 -10.66 0.77 2.35
CA ALA A 143 -11.00 0.45 3.74
C ALA A 143 -9.74 0.18 4.58
N TYR A 144 -8.66 -0.30 3.94
CA TYR A 144 -7.39 -0.61 4.56
C TYR A 144 -6.29 0.31 4.05
N ILE A 145 -5.60 0.98 4.97
CA ILE A 145 -4.35 1.68 4.69
C ILE A 145 -3.24 0.63 4.65
N PRO A 146 -2.41 0.53 3.59
CA PRO A 146 -1.33 -0.43 3.57
C PRO A 146 -0.36 -0.16 4.72
N GLU A 147 0.05 -1.23 5.41
CA GLU A 147 1.07 -1.16 6.43
C GLU A 147 2.42 -0.80 5.79
N VAL A 148 3.11 0.21 6.31
CA VAL A 148 4.47 0.55 5.89
C VAL A 148 5.43 0.12 6.99
N ALA A 149 6.20 -0.93 6.70
CA ALA A 149 7.20 -1.49 7.60
C ALA A 149 8.40 -0.55 7.80
N ASP A 150 9.24 -0.87 8.75
CA ASP A 150 10.53 -0.19 8.91
C ASP A 150 11.47 -0.54 7.75
N LEU A 151 12.58 0.21 7.63
CA LEU A 151 13.55 0.01 6.56
C LEU A 151 14.20 -1.38 6.65
N HIS A 152 14.10 -2.14 5.56
CA HIS A 152 14.70 -3.45 5.40
C HIS A 152 16.08 -3.36 4.75
N ARG A 153 16.95 -4.29 5.12
CA ARG A 153 18.18 -4.66 4.40
C ARG A 153 17.93 -5.96 3.64
N THR A 154 18.85 -6.35 2.78
CA THR A 154 18.71 -7.56 1.95
C THR A 154 18.49 -8.83 2.79
N ALA A 155 19.12 -8.94 3.96
CA ALA A 155 18.90 -10.07 4.87
C ALA A 155 17.45 -10.13 5.41
N ASP A 156 16.85 -8.97 5.71
CA ASP A 156 15.45 -8.89 6.19
C ASP A 156 14.48 -9.26 5.07
N VAL A 157 14.77 -8.83 3.83
CA VAL A 157 13.99 -9.22 2.65
C VAL A 157 14.06 -10.72 2.39
N ALA A 158 15.26 -11.32 2.48
CA ALA A 158 15.43 -12.76 2.34
C ALA A 158 14.67 -13.54 3.43
N GLU A 159 14.60 -13.02 4.67
CA GLU A 159 13.79 -13.64 5.73
C GLU A 159 12.28 -13.54 5.43
N LEU A 160 11.80 -12.39 4.95
CA LEU A 160 10.42 -12.22 4.51
C LEU A 160 10.08 -13.20 3.38
N VAL A 161 10.98 -13.41 2.42
CA VAL A 161 10.82 -14.41 1.35
C VAL A 161 10.67 -15.80 1.94
N ARG A 162 11.61 -16.25 2.83
CA ARG A 162 11.53 -17.57 3.46
C ARG A 162 10.22 -17.80 4.19
N LYS A 163 9.78 -16.79 4.98
CA LYS A 163 8.50 -16.86 5.69
C LYS A 163 7.33 -17.01 4.71
N THR A 164 7.29 -16.19 3.67
CA THR A 164 6.23 -16.24 2.65
C THR A 164 6.14 -17.62 2.00
N VAL A 165 7.28 -18.21 1.62
CA VAL A 165 7.33 -19.54 1.01
C VAL A 165 6.92 -20.62 2.01
N ALA A 166 7.32 -20.51 3.27
CA ALA A 166 6.90 -21.43 4.34
C ALA A 166 5.38 -21.39 4.59
N ASP A 167 4.76 -20.24 4.38
CA ASP A 167 3.31 -20.04 4.46
C ASP A 167 2.56 -20.43 3.15
N ASN A 168 3.21 -21.21 2.28
CA ASN A 168 2.72 -21.63 0.94
C ASN A 168 2.43 -20.44 0.00
N GLY A 169 3.01 -19.29 0.25
CA GLY A 169 2.95 -18.13 -0.62
C GLY A 169 4.00 -18.16 -1.72
N ILE A 170 4.04 -17.09 -2.50
CA ILE A 170 5.04 -16.88 -3.55
C ILE A 170 5.75 -15.54 -3.36
N ALA A 171 7.07 -15.53 -3.49
CA ALA A 171 7.86 -14.31 -3.55
C ALA A 171 8.46 -14.16 -4.96
N ILE A 172 8.33 -12.98 -5.55
CA ILE A 172 8.68 -12.72 -6.95
C ILE A 172 9.60 -11.50 -7.01
N ALA A 173 10.83 -11.72 -7.44
CA ALA A 173 11.77 -10.64 -7.75
C ALA A 173 11.61 -10.25 -9.23
N LEU A 174 11.20 -9.00 -9.48
CA LEU A 174 11.06 -8.48 -10.84
C LEU A 174 12.43 -8.14 -11.39
N HIS A 175 12.77 -8.75 -12.55
CA HIS A 175 14.07 -8.55 -13.18
C HIS A 175 13.96 -8.58 -14.69
N GLU A 176 14.67 -7.68 -15.36
CA GLU A 176 14.60 -7.47 -16.83
C GLU A 176 15.21 -8.60 -17.64
N SER A 177 16.16 -9.35 -17.08
CA SER A 177 16.81 -10.48 -17.76
C SER A 177 16.22 -11.84 -17.37
N ALA A 178 15.12 -11.88 -16.62
CA ALA A 178 14.47 -13.14 -16.25
C ALA A 178 13.86 -13.83 -17.46
N THR A 179 13.93 -15.16 -17.48
CA THR A 179 13.31 -16.00 -18.52
C THR A 179 11.87 -16.40 -18.17
N ALA A 180 11.54 -16.54 -16.88
CA ALA A 180 10.19 -16.81 -16.45
C ALA A 180 9.31 -15.57 -16.64
N ARG A 181 8.16 -15.73 -17.26
CA ARG A 181 7.22 -14.63 -17.49
C ARG A 181 6.25 -14.49 -16.32
N PHE A 182 6.09 -13.29 -15.79
CA PHE A 182 5.20 -13.02 -14.67
C PHE A 182 3.77 -13.55 -14.90
N ALA A 183 3.22 -13.34 -16.09
CA ALA A 183 1.88 -13.76 -16.44
C ALA A 183 1.70 -15.31 -16.54
N GLU A 184 2.79 -16.06 -16.56
CA GLU A 184 2.78 -17.53 -16.65
C GLU A 184 3.02 -18.19 -15.28
N LEU A 185 3.25 -17.39 -14.21
CA LEU A 185 3.42 -17.92 -12.86
C LEU A 185 2.09 -18.43 -12.29
N ALA A 186 2.16 -19.50 -11.51
CA ALA A 186 1.03 -20.01 -10.74
C ALA A 186 0.88 -19.20 -9.46
N PHE A 187 -0.13 -18.34 -9.39
CA PHE A 187 -0.42 -17.54 -8.20
C PHE A 187 -1.33 -18.28 -7.22
N PRO A 188 -1.03 -18.22 -5.91
CA PRO A 188 -1.92 -18.75 -4.91
C PRO A 188 -3.23 -17.94 -4.86
N GLN A 189 -4.34 -18.61 -4.48
CA GLN A 189 -5.63 -17.96 -4.38
C GLN A 189 -5.83 -17.25 -3.02
N THR A 190 -5.15 -17.70 -1.99
CA THR A 190 -5.31 -17.18 -0.63
C THR A 190 -3.99 -16.95 0.12
N ALA A 191 -2.93 -17.71 -0.20
CA ALA A 191 -1.64 -17.58 0.46
C ALA A 191 -0.93 -16.27 0.05
N PRO A 192 -0.06 -15.71 0.91
CA PRO A 192 0.53 -14.40 0.70
C PRO A 192 1.43 -14.32 -0.54
N ILE A 193 1.50 -13.12 -1.13
CA ILE A 193 2.37 -12.82 -2.26
C ILE A 193 3.33 -11.71 -1.84
N VAL A 194 4.61 -11.87 -2.14
CA VAL A 194 5.63 -10.82 -2.00
C VAL A 194 6.13 -10.42 -3.39
N LEU A 195 6.00 -9.15 -3.74
CA LEU A 195 6.59 -8.55 -4.92
C LEU A 195 7.86 -7.79 -4.53
N ILE A 196 8.98 -8.07 -5.20
CA ILE A 196 10.25 -7.41 -4.92
C ILE A 196 10.64 -6.58 -6.14
N VAL A 197 10.75 -5.27 -5.93
CA VAL A 197 11.10 -4.29 -6.95
C VAL A 197 12.46 -3.70 -6.65
N GLY A 198 13.40 -3.90 -7.55
CA GLY A 198 14.77 -3.38 -7.47
C GLY A 198 14.88 -1.85 -7.68
N PRO A 199 16.04 -1.27 -7.39
CA PRO A 199 16.34 0.14 -7.64
C PRO A 199 16.60 0.40 -9.13
N GLU A 200 16.76 1.65 -9.53
CA GLU A 200 17.07 2.06 -10.91
C GLU A 200 18.38 1.46 -11.44
N GLY A 201 19.31 1.11 -10.57
CA GLY A 201 20.56 0.43 -10.90
C GLY A 201 20.44 -1.08 -11.08
N GLY A 202 19.22 -1.65 -10.97
CA GLY A 202 18.95 -3.08 -10.97
C GLY A 202 19.36 -3.77 -9.67
N LEU A 203 19.05 -5.05 -9.56
CA LEU A 203 19.48 -5.90 -8.44
C LEU A 203 20.97 -6.24 -8.59
N ASP A 204 21.67 -6.29 -7.47
CA ASP A 204 23.03 -6.82 -7.45
C ASP A 204 23.00 -8.35 -7.51
N ASP A 205 24.02 -8.98 -8.10
CA ASP A 205 24.07 -10.44 -8.24
C ASP A 205 23.99 -11.15 -6.88
N SER A 206 24.65 -10.61 -5.87
CA SER A 206 24.60 -11.15 -4.50
C SER A 206 23.22 -11.01 -3.86
N GLU A 207 22.48 -9.96 -4.17
CA GLU A 207 21.09 -9.79 -3.72
C GLU A 207 20.18 -10.80 -4.43
N LEU A 208 20.35 -10.94 -5.74
CA LEU A 208 19.58 -11.89 -6.52
C LEU A 208 19.80 -13.34 -6.05
N ASP A 209 21.06 -13.71 -5.80
CA ASP A 209 21.42 -15.02 -5.24
C ASP A 209 20.79 -15.23 -3.86
N ALA A 210 20.88 -14.23 -2.97
CA ALA A 210 20.31 -14.32 -1.63
C ALA A 210 18.78 -14.48 -1.63
N LEU A 211 18.09 -13.74 -2.51
CA LEU A 211 16.64 -13.82 -2.66
C LEU A 211 16.22 -15.17 -3.27
N THR A 212 16.93 -15.63 -4.28
CA THR A 212 16.67 -16.93 -4.93
C THR A 212 16.94 -18.10 -3.96
N ALA A 213 18.06 -18.05 -3.21
CA ALA A 213 18.35 -19.04 -2.17
C ALA A 213 17.29 -19.04 -1.04
N ALA A 214 16.62 -17.91 -0.81
CA ALA A 214 15.49 -17.83 0.12
C ALA A 214 14.18 -18.38 -0.45
N GLY A 215 14.11 -18.67 -1.76
CA GLY A 215 12.95 -19.22 -2.46
C GLY A 215 12.18 -18.24 -3.33
N ALA A 216 12.74 -17.07 -3.63
CA ALA A 216 12.10 -16.14 -4.56
C ALA A 216 12.20 -16.65 -6.02
N THR A 217 11.15 -16.48 -6.77
CA THR A 217 11.11 -16.66 -8.21
C THR A 217 11.51 -15.36 -8.90
N VAL A 218 12.46 -15.41 -9.83
CA VAL A 218 12.83 -14.23 -10.63
C VAL A 218 11.98 -14.20 -11.89
N ALA A 219 11.27 -13.10 -12.15
CA ALA A 219 10.33 -13.03 -13.26
C ALA A 219 10.41 -11.71 -14.05
N LEU A 220 10.18 -11.83 -15.34
CA LEU A 220 10.03 -10.71 -16.28
C LEU A 220 8.56 -10.27 -16.29
N LEU A 221 8.31 -9.01 -15.89
CA LEU A 221 6.94 -8.47 -15.82
C LEU A 221 6.34 -8.20 -17.20
N GLY A 222 7.14 -7.71 -18.12
CA GLY A 222 6.69 -7.38 -19.49
C GLY A 222 7.85 -7.06 -20.43
N PRO A 223 7.57 -6.72 -21.69
CA PRO A 223 8.60 -6.57 -22.72
C PRO A 223 9.41 -5.27 -22.59
N THR A 224 9.00 -4.35 -21.76
CA THR A 224 9.65 -3.05 -21.55
C THR A 224 10.18 -2.91 -20.13
N VAL A 225 11.33 -2.26 -19.99
CA VAL A 225 11.87 -1.93 -18.67
C VAL A 225 11.01 -0.82 -18.04
N LEU A 226 10.42 -1.12 -16.89
CA LEU A 226 9.63 -0.18 -16.13
C LEU A 226 10.52 0.57 -15.12
N ARG A 227 10.14 1.80 -14.80
CA ARG A 227 10.79 2.54 -13.70
C ARG A 227 10.52 1.85 -12.37
N THR A 228 11.47 1.91 -11.45
CA THR A 228 11.32 1.45 -10.06
C THR A 228 10.01 1.93 -9.42
N SER A 229 9.62 3.19 -9.67
CA SER A 229 8.39 3.78 -9.11
C SER A 229 7.08 3.27 -9.71
N THR A 230 7.09 2.62 -10.88
CA THR A 230 5.87 2.15 -11.57
C THR A 230 5.76 0.64 -11.64
N ALA A 231 6.87 -0.08 -11.50
CA ALA A 231 6.90 -1.54 -11.66
C ALA A 231 5.95 -2.25 -10.68
N ALA A 232 5.91 -1.80 -9.41
CA ALA A 232 5.01 -2.37 -8.42
C ALA A 232 3.54 -2.21 -8.80
N ALA A 233 3.12 -1.02 -9.23
CA ALA A 233 1.73 -0.75 -9.62
C ALA A 233 1.28 -1.59 -10.82
N VAL A 234 2.17 -1.74 -11.82
CA VAL A 234 1.89 -2.59 -13.00
C VAL A 234 1.78 -4.06 -12.59
N ALA A 235 2.68 -4.55 -11.71
CA ALA A 235 2.63 -5.92 -11.22
C ALA A 235 1.37 -6.17 -10.36
N LEU A 236 0.97 -5.22 -9.52
CA LEU A 236 -0.27 -5.30 -8.74
C LEU A 236 -1.51 -5.34 -9.64
N GLY A 237 -1.54 -4.53 -10.71
CA GLY A 237 -2.60 -4.58 -11.71
C GLY A 237 -2.67 -5.93 -12.43
N ALA A 238 -1.52 -6.50 -12.80
CA ALA A 238 -1.48 -7.84 -13.37
C ALA A 238 -1.96 -8.91 -12.37
N LEU A 239 -1.53 -8.84 -11.09
CA LEU A 239 -2.02 -9.71 -10.02
C LEU A 239 -3.53 -9.60 -9.81
N GLY A 240 -4.08 -8.38 -9.87
CA GLY A 240 -5.52 -8.17 -9.78
C GLY A 240 -6.30 -9.00 -10.80
N ALA A 241 -5.81 -9.06 -12.05
CA ALA A 241 -6.43 -9.82 -13.12
C ALA A 241 -6.14 -11.33 -13.09
N LEU A 242 -5.02 -11.75 -12.46
CA LEU A 242 -4.57 -13.15 -12.40
C LEU A 242 -4.99 -13.89 -11.12
N THR A 243 -5.57 -13.18 -10.17
CA THR A 243 -6.01 -13.70 -8.86
C THR A 243 -7.42 -13.18 -8.53
N PRO A 244 -8.12 -13.68 -7.50
CA PRO A 244 -9.45 -13.19 -7.12
C PRO A 244 -9.43 -11.79 -6.47
N ARG A 245 -8.39 -11.02 -6.63
CA ARG A 245 -8.31 -9.68 -6.04
C ARG A 245 -9.18 -8.64 -6.74
N TRP A 246 -9.49 -8.85 -8.03
CA TRP A 246 -10.34 -7.96 -8.85
C TRP A 246 -11.47 -8.75 -9.51
#